data_514428247ad8daf0bb078d9bdc0791e5
#
_entry.id   514428247ad8daf0bb078d9bdc0791e5
#
_cell.length_a   1.000
_cell.length_b   1.000
_cell.length_c   1.000
_cell.angle_alpha   90.00
_cell.angle_beta   90.00
_cell.angle_gamma   90.00
#
_symmetry.space_group_name_H-M   'P 1'
#
loop_
_entity.id
_entity.type
_entity.pdbx_description
1 polymer ?
#
loop_
_entity_poly.entity_id
_entity_poly.type
_entity_poly.pdbx_seq_one_letter_code
_entity_poly.pdbx_strand_id
1 'polypeptide(L)'
;LYQALRELNVAPVTIHQIVEAAAPISDLGQLRAGTEYQISQKGEELEEIKFRFSPVEMLEVTRAGQTWAAKKIDVKVESRIITFSGKVESTLWESAAAAQMDPNLISDLAEIFAWQVDFAREVRVNDRWRLSVEQKLAHGQPFGWGKILAAEYENAGQLYRAVLFRVDGKDLGYFAPDGSSLRRMFLKSPLKFGRITSRFNRKRFHPILKIRRPHLGVDYGAPRGTPIRVVGDGTVIVVGLRGGAGNMVKVRHNSVYQTAYKHMSGFARGIRSGVRVHQGQ
;
A
#
# COMPACT_ATOMS: atom_id res chain seq x y z
N LEU A 1 5.92 -20.14 -24.58
CA LEU A 1 6.42 -21.45 -24.16
C LEU A 1 6.70 -22.38 -25.35
N TYR A 2 5.68 -22.65 -26.20
CA TYR A 2 5.83 -23.60 -27.31
C TYR A 2 7.06 -23.28 -28.18
N GLN A 3 7.19 -22.05 -28.65
CA GLN A 3 8.32 -21.63 -29.49
C GLN A 3 9.67 -21.79 -28.76
N ALA A 4 9.78 -21.37 -27.50
CA ALA A 4 11.00 -21.48 -26.73
C ALA A 4 11.45 -22.94 -26.53
N LEU A 5 10.52 -23.86 -26.28
CA LEU A 5 10.84 -25.28 -26.15
C LEU A 5 11.16 -25.93 -27.50
N ARG A 6 10.56 -25.45 -28.60
CA ARG A 6 10.91 -25.91 -29.95
C ARG A 6 12.33 -25.52 -30.36
N GLU A 7 12.79 -24.32 -29.98
CA GLU A 7 14.18 -23.86 -30.18
C GLU A 7 15.21 -24.75 -29.44
N LEU A 8 14.77 -25.41 -28.37
CA LEU A 8 15.56 -26.39 -27.62
C LEU A 8 15.37 -27.84 -28.11
N ASN A 9 14.83 -28.03 -29.33
CA ASN A 9 14.57 -29.32 -29.97
C ASN A 9 13.57 -30.22 -29.21
N VAL A 10 12.75 -29.70 -28.29
CA VAL A 10 11.72 -30.49 -27.60
C VAL A 10 10.60 -30.83 -28.58
N ALA A 11 10.24 -32.14 -28.64
CA ALA A 11 9.21 -32.61 -29.52
C ALA A 11 7.82 -31.99 -29.23
N PRO A 12 6.97 -31.68 -30.24
CA PRO A 12 5.63 -31.15 -30.02
C PRO A 12 4.77 -31.96 -29.07
N VAL A 13 4.83 -33.27 -29.13
CA VAL A 13 4.10 -34.18 -28.24
C VAL A 13 4.51 -34.00 -26.78
N THR A 14 5.82 -33.90 -26.52
CA THR A 14 6.36 -33.65 -25.18
C THR A 14 5.88 -32.28 -24.64
N ILE A 15 5.87 -31.24 -25.46
CA ILE A 15 5.36 -29.91 -25.05
C ILE A 15 3.89 -30.01 -24.66
N HIS A 16 3.08 -30.74 -25.44
CA HIS A 16 1.66 -30.92 -25.12
C HIS A 16 1.47 -31.66 -23.80
N GLN A 17 2.21 -32.75 -23.56
CA GLN A 17 2.18 -33.49 -22.31
C GLN A 17 2.57 -32.63 -21.09
N ILE A 18 3.57 -31.77 -21.23
CA ILE A 18 3.99 -30.82 -20.17
C ILE A 18 2.85 -29.85 -19.85
N VAL A 19 2.20 -29.30 -20.89
CA VAL A 19 1.08 -28.38 -20.69
C VAL A 19 -0.11 -29.06 -20.03
N GLU A 20 -0.46 -30.28 -20.45
CA GLU A 20 -1.53 -31.09 -19.84
C GLU A 20 -1.22 -31.42 -18.38
N ALA A 21 0.01 -31.85 -18.07
CA ALA A 21 0.43 -32.16 -16.70
C ALA A 21 0.36 -30.92 -15.79
N ALA A 22 0.68 -29.74 -16.31
CA ALA A 22 0.65 -28.48 -15.56
C ALA A 22 -0.75 -27.90 -15.38
N ALA A 23 -1.70 -28.18 -16.29
CA ALA A 23 -3.03 -27.55 -16.36
C ALA A 23 -3.82 -27.56 -15.04
N PRO A 24 -3.79 -28.63 -14.20
CA PRO A 24 -4.48 -28.63 -12.90
C PRO A 24 -3.92 -27.59 -11.89
N ILE A 25 -2.68 -27.12 -12.09
CA ILE A 25 -1.97 -26.24 -11.17
C ILE A 25 -1.83 -24.82 -11.76
N SER A 26 -1.46 -24.75 -13.04
CA SER A 26 -1.21 -23.48 -13.73
C SER A 26 -1.41 -23.60 -15.23
N ASP A 27 -2.09 -22.63 -15.84
CA ASP A 27 -2.25 -22.56 -17.30
C ASP A 27 -0.97 -22.01 -17.94
N LEU A 28 -0.14 -22.92 -18.44
CA LEU A 28 1.09 -22.57 -19.15
C LEU A 28 0.84 -21.88 -20.53
N GLY A 29 -0.39 -21.91 -21.03
CA GLY A 29 -0.80 -21.18 -22.22
C GLY A 29 -0.85 -19.66 -22.01
N GLN A 30 -1.02 -19.20 -20.75
CA GLN A 30 -1.11 -17.80 -20.36
C GLN A 30 0.17 -17.26 -19.71
N LEU A 31 1.32 -17.88 -19.96
CA LEU A 31 2.61 -17.40 -19.48
C LEU A 31 2.88 -15.96 -19.93
N ARG A 32 3.28 -15.12 -18.98
CA ARG A 32 3.68 -13.74 -19.28
C ARG A 32 5.06 -13.74 -19.96
N ALA A 33 5.27 -12.82 -20.87
CA ALA A 33 6.61 -12.58 -21.42
C ALA A 33 7.58 -12.24 -20.28
N GLY A 34 8.76 -12.86 -20.30
CA GLY A 34 9.77 -12.71 -19.24
C GLY A 34 9.62 -13.71 -18.07
N THR A 35 8.67 -14.67 -18.11
CA THR A 35 8.66 -15.75 -17.13
C THR A 35 9.94 -16.56 -17.26
N GLU A 36 10.70 -16.64 -16.17
CA GLU A 36 11.93 -17.44 -16.10
C GLU A 36 11.59 -18.94 -16.02
N TYR A 37 12.38 -19.74 -16.73
CA TYR A 37 12.33 -21.19 -16.61
C TYR A 37 13.72 -21.81 -16.60
N GLN A 38 13.87 -22.93 -15.93
CA GLN A 38 15.05 -23.77 -15.93
C GLN A 38 14.69 -25.13 -16.48
N ILE A 39 15.58 -25.73 -17.28
CA ILE A 39 15.42 -27.08 -17.80
C ILE A 39 16.57 -27.96 -17.35
N SER A 40 16.28 -29.23 -17.11
CA SER A 40 17.25 -30.27 -16.89
C SER A 40 17.07 -31.37 -17.97
N GLN A 41 18.17 -31.73 -18.62
CA GLN A 41 18.21 -32.73 -19.69
C GLN A 41 19.20 -33.84 -19.34
N LYS A 42 18.88 -35.03 -19.79
CA LYS A 42 19.80 -36.17 -19.75
C LYS A 42 20.08 -36.63 -21.18
N GLY A 43 21.27 -36.29 -21.68
CA GLY A 43 21.54 -36.39 -23.12
C GLY A 43 20.67 -35.40 -23.90
N GLU A 44 19.91 -35.88 -24.87
CA GLU A 44 18.97 -35.06 -25.65
C GLU A 44 17.54 -35.08 -25.09
N GLU A 45 17.29 -35.84 -24.03
CA GLU A 45 15.96 -35.98 -23.44
C GLU A 45 15.73 -34.95 -22.33
N LEU A 46 14.61 -34.24 -22.40
CA LEU A 46 14.15 -33.33 -21.34
C LEU A 46 13.62 -34.17 -20.17
N GLU A 47 14.13 -33.96 -18.96
CA GLU A 47 13.70 -34.66 -17.74
C GLU A 47 12.88 -33.76 -16.81
N GLU A 48 13.20 -32.46 -16.76
CA GLU A 48 12.56 -31.53 -15.83
C GLU A 48 12.48 -30.13 -16.43
N ILE A 49 11.40 -29.44 -16.10
CA ILE A 49 11.23 -28.00 -16.34
C ILE A 49 10.72 -27.34 -15.06
N LYS A 50 11.37 -26.25 -14.64
CA LYS A 50 10.94 -25.42 -13.52
C LYS A 50 10.57 -24.04 -14.02
N PHE A 51 9.34 -23.63 -13.78
CA PHE A 51 8.86 -22.28 -14.08
C PHE A 51 8.85 -21.44 -12.82
N ARG A 52 9.39 -20.23 -12.88
CA ARG A 52 9.35 -19.27 -11.80
C ARG A 52 8.37 -18.15 -12.13
N PHE A 53 7.19 -18.16 -11.51
CA PHE A 53 6.16 -17.12 -11.70
C PHE A 53 6.40 -15.91 -10.81
N SER A 54 6.98 -16.13 -9.64
CA SER A 54 7.40 -15.11 -8.68
C SER A 54 8.53 -15.63 -7.80
N PRO A 55 9.15 -14.82 -6.96
CA PRO A 55 10.18 -15.31 -6.02
C PRO A 55 9.72 -16.44 -5.09
N VAL A 56 8.41 -16.58 -4.89
CA VAL A 56 7.82 -17.57 -3.96
C VAL A 56 6.88 -18.56 -4.65
N GLU A 57 6.68 -18.43 -5.95
CA GLU A 57 5.77 -19.29 -6.69
C GLU A 57 6.48 -19.94 -7.86
N MET A 58 6.71 -21.25 -7.74
CA MET A 58 7.38 -22.05 -8.74
C MET A 58 6.54 -23.28 -9.06
N LEU A 59 6.61 -23.72 -10.33
CA LEU A 59 6.04 -24.96 -10.82
C LEU A 59 7.17 -25.83 -11.33
N GLU A 60 7.22 -27.07 -10.86
CA GLU A 60 8.13 -28.08 -11.37
C GLU A 60 7.31 -29.11 -12.17
N VAL A 61 7.76 -29.38 -13.37
CA VAL A 61 7.19 -30.43 -14.24
C VAL A 61 8.29 -31.45 -14.55
N THR A 62 8.13 -32.69 -14.09
CA THR A 62 9.13 -33.71 -14.18
C THR A 62 8.61 -34.89 -15.00
N ARG A 63 9.52 -35.57 -15.70
CA ARG A 63 9.22 -36.78 -16.43
C ARG A 63 9.04 -37.97 -15.47
N ALA A 64 7.93 -38.68 -15.58
CA ALA A 64 7.61 -39.86 -14.81
C ALA A 64 7.41 -41.05 -15.78
N GLY A 65 8.52 -41.68 -16.19
CA GLY A 65 8.52 -42.71 -17.23
C GLY A 65 8.11 -42.15 -18.60
N GLN A 66 6.95 -42.57 -19.11
CA GLN A 66 6.41 -42.09 -20.39
C GLN A 66 5.44 -40.90 -20.24
N THR A 67 5.15 -40.47 -19.02
CA THR A 67 4.24 -39.38 -18.70
C THR A 67 4.98 -38.23 -18.00
N TRP A 68 4.27 -37.10 -17.77
CA TRP A 68 4.76 -35.95 -17.05
C TRP A 68 3.92 -35.71 -15.80
N ALA A 69 4.56 -35.28 -14.73
CA ALA A 69 3.90 -34.91 -13.50
C ALA A 69 4.29 -33.45 -13.12
N ALA A 70 3.31 -32.68 -12.69
CA ALA A 70 3.54 -31.30 -12.24
C ALA A 70 3.27 -31.16 -10.74
N LYS A 71 4.09 -30.37 -10.07
CA LYS A 71 3.87 -29.99 -8.67
C LYS A 71 4.24 -28.53 -8.43
N LYS A 72 3.48 -27.89 -7.53
CA LYS A 72 3.85 -26.59 -7.01
C LYS A 72 5.02 -26.76 -6.04
N ILE A 73 6.04 -25.91 -6.17
CA ILE A 73 7.16 -25.85 -5.21
C ILE A 73 6.84 -24.73 -4.22
N ASP A 74 6.73 -25.09 -2.96
CA ASP A 74 6.63 -24.13 -1.86
C ASP A 74 8.04 -23.61 -1.51
N VAL A 75 8.30 -22.35 -1.84
CA VAL A 75 9.56 -21.69 -1.50
C VAL A 75 9.49 -21.22 -0.06
N LYS A 76 10.44 -21.63 0.76
CA LYS A 76 10.56 -21.16 2.14
C LYS A 76 10.83 -19.67 2.15
N VAL A 77 9.90 -18.91 2.74
CA VAL A 77 10.07 -17.47 2.98
C VAL A 77 10.73 -17.29 4.33
N GLU A 78 11.85 -16.61 4.32
CA GLU A 78 12.55 -16.16 5.51
C GLU A 78 12.33 -14.65 5.67
N SER A 79 12.53 -14.12 6.88
CA SER A 79 12.50 -12.69 7.11
C SER A 79 13.68 -12.25 7.95
N ARG A 80 14.17 -11.04 7.68
CA ARG A 80 15.13 -10.34 8.53
C ARG A 80 14.63 -8.95 8.85
N ILE A 81 15.10 -8.38 9.95
CA ILE A 81 14.72 -7.03 10.35
C ILE A 81 15.74 -6.05 9.77
N ILE A 82 15.23 -5.06 9.06
CA ILE A 82 16.00 -3.93 8.53
C ILE A 82 15.52 -2.67 9.24
N THR A 83 16.48 -1.80 9.57
CA THR A 83 16.20 -0.49 10.18
C THR A 83 16.54 0.62 9.20
N PHE A 84 15.60 1.54 9.01
CA PHE A 84 15.79 2.80 8.31
C PHE A 84 15.69 3.95 9.31
N SER A 85 16.45 5.02 9.06
CA SER A 85 16.34 6.26 9.83
C SER A 85 16.75 7.45 8.97
N GLY A 86 16.25 8.61 9.32
CA GLY A 86 16.61 9.83 8.61
C GLY A 86 16.16 11.09 9.36
N LYS A 87 16.56 12.21 8.79
CA LYS A 87 16.24 13.55 9.24
C LYS A 87 15.58 14.32 8.10
N VAL A 88 14.51 15.00 8.38
CA VAL A 88 13.78 15.78 7.38
C VAL A 88 14.54 17.06 7.06
N GLU A 89 14.86 17.25 5.79
CA GLU A 89 15.45 18.49 5.26
C GLU A 89 14.39 19.36 4.56
N SER A 90 13.40 18.72 3.93
CA SER A 90 12.28 19.40 3.23
C SER A 90 10.96 18.67 3.52
N THR A 91 10.83 17.40 3.13
CA THR A 91 9.65 16.55 3.35
C THR A 91 10.04 15.20 3.92
N LEU A 92 9.10 14.53 4.58
CA LEU A 92 9.30 13.14 5.00
C LEU A 92 9.64 12.25 3.78
N TRP A 93 8.92 12.45 2.67
CA TRP A 93 9.09 11.66 1.46
C TRP A 93 10.51 11.74 0.91
N GLU A 94 11.04 12.95 0.70
CA GLU A 94 12.40 13.13 0.16
C GLU A 94 13.47 12.59 1.11
N SER A 95 13.32 12.81 2.42
CA SER A 95 14.22 12.27 3.43
C SER A 95 14.24 10.75 3.44
N ALA A 96 13.09 10.09 3.31
CA ALA A 96 12.98 8.65 3.31
C ALA A 96 13.43 8.03 1.97
N ALA A 97 13.16 8.70 0.86
CA ALA A 97 13.67 8.31 -0.46
C ALA A 97 15.22 8.41 -0.53
N ALA A 98 15.82 9.43 0.08
CA ALA A 98 17.27 9.55 0.20
C ALA A 98 17.91 8.40 1.01
N ALA A 99 17.16 7.85 1.98
CA ALA A 99 17.53 6.63 2.71
C ALA A 99 17.23 5.32 1.94
N GLN A 100 16.87 5.41 0.65
CA GLN A 100 16.49 4.28 -0.22
C GLN A 100 15.34 3.43 0.31
N MET A 101 14.45 4.05 1.07
CA MET A 101 13.25 3.38 1.58
C MET A 101 12.21 3.20 0.48
N ASP A 102 11.58 2.03 0.44
CA ASP A 102 10.50 1.71 -0.50
C ASP A 102 9.33 2.71 -0.35
N PRO A 103 8.75 3.22 -1.44
CA PRO A 103 7.63 4.15 -1.40
C PRO A 103 6.43 3.70 -0.56
N ASN A 104 6.13 2.41 -0.55
CA ASN A 104 5.05 1.87 0.27
C ASN A 104 5.36 1.98 1.77
N LEU A 105 6.62 1.73 2.17
CA LEU A 105 7.05 1.89 3.56
C LEU A 105 7.00 3.35 4.02
N ILE A 106 7.30 4.32 3.14
CA ILE A 106 7.14 5.75 3.45
C ILE A 106 5.66 6.07 3.72
N SER A 107 4.78 5.53 2.90
CA SER A 107 3.34 5.67 3.08
C SER A 107 2.85 5.03 4.37
N ASP A 108 3.34 3.84 4.70
CA ASP A 108 2.98 3.10 5.90
C ASP A 108 3.47 3.82 7.16
N LEU A 109 4.70 4.35 7.15
CA LEU A 109 5.22 5.17 8.25
C LEU A 109 4.35 6.41 8.52
N ALA A 110 3.98 7.14 7.45
CA ALA A 110 3.07 8.27 7.58
C ALA A 110 1.68 7.85 8.09
N GLU A 111 1.21 6.66 7.73
CA GLU A 111 -0.06 6.12 8.18
C GLU A 111 -0.06 5.76 9.67
N ILE A 112 1.01 5.17 10.17
CA ILE A 112 1.19 4.83 11.59
C ILE A 112 1.00 6.07 12.47
N PHE A 113 1.56 7.21 12.08
CA PHE A 113 1.50 8.46 12.85
C PHE A 113 0.45 9.46 12.37
N ALA A 114 -0.48 9.07 11.47
CA ALA A 114 -1.48 9.97 10.90
C ALA A 114 -2.45 10.58 11.92
N TRP A 115 -2.53 10.01 13.13
CA TRP A 115 -3.32 10.56 14.25
C TRP A 115 -2.54 11.55 15.11
N GLN A 116 -1.21 11.45 15.12
CA GLN A 116 -0.32 12.31 15.90
C GLN A 116 0.18 13.49 15.10
N VAL A 117 0.48 13.28 13.81
CA VAL A 117 1.11 14.25 12.91
C VAL A 117 0.27 14.45 11.66
N ASP A 118 -0.04 15.69 11.34
CA ASP A 118 -0.53 16.06 10.02
C ASP A 118 0.65 16.26 9.07
N PHE A 119 0.97 15.21 8.29
CA PHE A 119 2.09 15.24 7.35
C PHE A 119 1.96 16.27 6.22
N ALA A 120 0.78 16.89 6.05
CA ALA A 120 0.57 18.01 5.15
C ALA A 120 0.93 19.38 5.76
N ARG A 121 1.03 19.47 7.11
CA ARG A 121 1.10 20.74 7.82
C ARG A 121 2.20 20.84 8.85
N GLU A 122 2.48 19.75 9.56
CA GLU A 122 3.25 19.76 10.81
C GLU A 122 4.67 19.27 10.62
N VAL A 123 5.00 18.69 9.46
CA VAL A 123 6.38 18.27 9.14
C VAL A 123 7.29 19.50 9.10
N ARG A 124 8.42 19.41 9.77
CA ARG A 124 9.42 20.47 9.90
C ARG A 124 10.80 19.99 9.52
N VAL A 125 11.62 20.91 9.07
CA VAL A 125 13.06 20.70 8.95
C VAL A 125 13.61 20.29 10.32
N ASN A 126 14.48 19.32 10.34
CA ASN A 126 15.08 18.66 11.51
C ASN A 126 14.18 17.65 12.24
N ASP A 127 12.93 17.44 11.84
CA ASP A 127 12.19 16.26 12.32
C ASP A 127 13.01 15.00 12.04
N ARG A 128 12.90 14.00 12.90
CA ARG A 128 13.63 12.74 12.78
C ARG A 128 12.66 11.57 12.73
N TRP A 129 13.04 10.55 12.00
CA TRP A 129 12.27 9.33 11.91
C TRP A 129 13.18 8.10 11.92
N ARG A 130 12.66 7.01 12.45
CA ARG A 130 13.27 5.69 12.44
C ARG A 130 12.17 4.64 12.35
N LEU A 131 12.44 3.55 11.66
CA LEU A 131 11.58 2.37 11.69
C LEU A 131 12.38 1.09 11.56
N SER A 132 11.83 0.01 12.13
CA SER A 132 12.28 -1.37 11.93
C SER A 132 11.20 -2.13 11.20
N VAL A 133 11.56 -2.81 10.12
CA VAL A 133 10.63 -3.47 9.20
C VAL A 133 11.13 -4.86 8.83
N GLU A 134 10.22 -5.79 8.61
CA GLU A 134 10.52 -7.12 8.09
C GLU A 134 10.87 -7.03 6.61
N GLN A 135 12.05 -7.50 6.21
CA GLN A 135 12.40 -7.75 4.82
C GLN A 135 12.22 -9.24 4.53
N LYS A 136 11.42 -9.57 3.51
CA LYS A 136 11.15 -10.96 3.09
C LYS A 136 12.23 -11.44 2.15
N LEU A 137 12.68 -12.67 2.35
CA LEU A 137 13.69 -13.32 1.53
C LEU A 137 13.15 -14.64 1.00
N ALA A 138 13.46 -14.91 -0.27
CA ALA A 138 13.27 -16.20 -0.91
C ALA A 138 14.62 -16.67 -1.46
N HIS A 139 15.03 -17.89 -1.18
CA HIS A 139 16.37 -18.39 -1.51
C HIS A 139 17.50 -17.46 -1.06
N GLY A 140 17.35 -16.82 0.13
CA GLY A 140 18.32 -15.87 0.68
C GLY A 140 18.33 -14.50 0.00
N GLN A 141 17.53 -14.26 -1.05
CA GLN A 141 17.44 -13.01 -1.79
C GLN A 141 16.23 -12.18 -1.35
N PRO A 142 16.39 -10.87 -1.13
CA PRO A 142 15.28 -9.98 -0.82
C PRO A 142 14.28 -9.90 -1.99
N PHE A 143 12.98 -10.01 -1.71
CA PHE A 143 11.94 -9.86 -2.73
C PHE A 143 10.78 -8.96 -2.32
N GLY A 144 10.73 -8.50 -1.09
CA GLY A 144 9.66 -7.62 -0.65
C GLY A 144 9.77 -7.24 0.83
N TRP A 145 8.81 -6.47 1.27
CA TRP A 145 8.70 -5.99 2.64
C TRP A 145 7.51 -6.62 3.36
N GLY A 146 7.67 -6.85 4.64
CA GLY A 146 6.61 -7.21 5.56
C GLY A 146 6.06 -5.98 6.28
N LYS A 147 5.70 -6.16 7.54
CA LYS A 147 5.17 -5.07 8.37
C LYS A 147 6.29 -4.26 9.02
N ILE A 148 6.03 -2.98 9.24
CA ILE A 148 6.81 -2.17 10.16
C ILE A 148 6.56 -2.71 11.57
N LEU A 149 7.61 -3.14 12.27
CA LEU A 149 7.50 -3.73 13.62
C LEU A 149 7.48 -2.65 14.68
N ALA A 150 8.30 -1.62 14.49
CA ALA A 150 8.36 -0.46 15.38
C ALA A 150 8.73 0.77 14.57
N ALA A 151 8.25 1.93 15.00
CA ALA A 151 8.57 3.21 14.39
C ALA A 151 8.65 4.32 15.43
N GLU A 152 9.48 5.31 15.13
CA GLU A 152 9.59 6.56 15.88
C GLU A 152 9.50 7.74 14.90
N TYR A 153 8.80 8.78 15.32
CA TYR A 153 8.76 10.06 14.62
C TYR A 153 8.86 11.20 15.63
N GLU A 154 9.88 12.04 15.50
CA GLU A 154 10.05 13.24 16.28
C GLU A 154 9.59 14.44 15.45
N ASN A 155 8.52 15.09 15.89
CA ASN A 155 7.95 16.27 15.26
C ASN A 155 8.05 17.46 16.21
N ALA A 156 8.76 18.49 15.81
CA ALA A 156 8.94 19.71 16.60
C ALA A 156 9.40 19.45 18.06
N GLY A 157 10.29 18.46 18.26
CA GLY A 157 10.80 18.06 19.57
C GLY A 157 9.88 17.10 20.35
N GLN A 158 8.69 16.81 19.85
CA GLN A 158 7.79 15.80 20.42
C GLN A 158 8.04 14.44 19.78
N LEU A 159 8.51 13.48 20.57
CA LEU A 159 8.75 12.10 20.13
C LEU A 159 7.47 11.26 20.22
N TYR A 160 7.10 10.64 19.12
CA TYR A 160 6.04 9.63 19.00
C TYR A 160 6.67 8.27 18.74
N ARG A 161 6.17 7.24 19.38
CA ARG A 161 6.61 5.86 19.23
C ARG A 161 5.43 4.95 18.92
N ALA A 162 5.68 3.97 18.08
CA ALA A 162 4.71 2.98 17.65
C ALA A 162 5.34 1.59 17.67
N VAL A 163 4.64 0.62 18.23
CA VAL A 163 5.03 -0.80 18.19
C VAL A 163 3.87 -1.60 17.65
N LEU A 164 4.12 -2.48 16.69
CA LEU A 164 3.13 -3.40 16.16
C LEU A 164 2.82 -4.45 17.21
N PHE A 165 1.56 -4.53 17.62
CA PHE A 165 1.11 -5.54 18.58
C PHE A 165 0.45 -6.71 17.84
N ARG A 166 0.92 -7.93 18.15
CA ARG A 166 0.42 -9.18 17.57
C ARG A 166 -0.04 -10.13 18.65
N VAL A 167 -1.19 -10.78 18.43
CA VAL A 167 -1.69 -11.87 19.28
C VAL A 167 -2.11 -13.01 18.38
N ASP A 168 -1.60 -14.20 18.64
CA ASP A 168 -1.87 -15.42 17.87
C ASP A 168 -1.68 -15.24 16.36
N GLY A 169 -0.60 -14.53 15.98
CA GLY A 169 -0.27 -14.27 14.58
C GLY A 169 -1.13 -13.19 13.89
N LYS A 170 -2.08 -12.58 14.60
CA LYS A 170 -2.92 -11.49 14.07
C LYS A 170 -2.40 -10.13 14.50
N ASP A 171 -2.23 -9.23 13.53
CA ASP A 171 -1.87 -7.84 13.80
C ASP A 171 -3.07 -7.09 14.39
N LEU A 172 -2.94 -6.60 15.61
CA LEU A 172 -3.97 -5.79 16.29
C LEU A 172 -3.79 -4.29 16.05
N GLY A 173 -2.69 -3.89 15.44
CA GLY A 173 -2.37 -2.50 15.12
C GLY A 173 -1.20 -1.95 15.92
N TYR A 174 -1.01 -0.64 15.82
CA TYR A 174 0.11 0.05 16.45
C TYR A 174 -0.31 0.71 17.77
N PHE A 175 0.52 0.53 18.78
CA PHE A 175 0.33 1.07 20.11
C PHE A 175 1.59 1.82 20.55
N ALA A 176 1.42 2.80 21.44
CA ALA A 176 2.55 3.43 22.10
C ALA A 176 3.21 2.44 23.08
N PRO A 177 4.47 2.66 23.51
CA PRO A 177 5.16 1.77 24.44
C PRO A 177 4.47 1.55 25.79
N ASP A 178 3.60 2.48 26.19
CA ASP A 178 2.77 2.38 27.40
C ASP A 178 1.49 1.55 27.22
N GLY A 179 1.29 0.98 25.99
CA GLY A 179 0.11 0.20 25.62
C GLY A 179 -1.10 1.05 25.21
N SER A 180 -0.99 2.36 25.20
CA SER A 180 -2.09 3.21 24.72
C SER A 180 -2.23 3.13 23.21
N SER A 181 -3.47 3.10 22.72
CA SER A 181 -3.74 3.09 21.27
C SER A 181 -3.32 4.40 20.62
N LEU A 182 -2.60 4.31 19.50
CA LEU A 182 -2.30 5.47 18.68
C LEU A 182 -3.52 5.98 17.91
N ARG A 183 -4.52 5.14 17.70
CA ARG A 183 -5.72 5.47 16.94
C ARG A 183 -6.59 6.47 17.72
N ARG A 184 -6.86 7.61 17.10
CA ARG A 184 -7.77 8.65 17.62
C ARG A 184 -9.09 8.65 16.84
N MET A 185 -10.09 9.37 17.34
CA MET A 185 -11.39 9.48 16.68
C MET A 185 -11.30 10.00 15.25
N PHE A 186 -10.36 10.91 14.97
CA PHE A 186 -10.16 11.51 13.65
C PHE A 186 -8.69 11.52 13.25
N LEU A 187 -8.43 11.24 11.97
CA LEU A 187 -7.16 11.58 11.32
C LEU A 187 -6.98 13.10 11.29
N LYS A 188 -5.78 13.57 11.42
CA LYS A 188 -5.47 15.00 11.30
C LYS A 188 -5.68 15.55 9.87
N SER A 189 -5.53 14.71 8.85
CA SER A 189 -5.69 15.08 7.44
C SER A 189 -6.46 14.02 6.65
N PRO A 190 -7.33 14.42 5.70
CA PRO A 190 -7.97 13.49 4.78
C PRO A 190 -7.04 13.04 3.64
N LEU A 191 -5.85 13.60 3.52
CA LEU A 191 -4.84 13.21 2.52
C LEU A 191 -3.60 12.68 3.22
N LYS A 192 -2.96 11.63 2.66
CA LYS A 192 -1.67 11.14 3.16
C LYS A 192 -0.60 12.22 3.01
N PHE A 193 -0.56 12.82 1.83
CA PHE A 193 0.33 13.94 1.50
C PHE A 193 -0.47 14.99 0.73
N GLY A 194 -0.31 16.24 1.11
CA GLY A 194 -0.99 17.34 0.45
C GLY A 194 -0.58 18.68 1.06
N ARG A 195 -0.70 19.76 0.27
CA ARG A 195 -0.40 21.10 0.73
C ARG A 195 -1.71 21.81 1.09
N ILE A 196 -1.79 22.44 2.26
CA ILE A 196 -2.89 23.34 2.57
C ILE A 196 -2.71 24.62 1.77
N THR A 197 -3.72 24.91 0.96
CA THR A 197 -3.77 26.12 0.12
C THR A 197 -4.60 27.24 0.76
N SER A 198 -5.59 26.88 1.61
CA SER A 198 -6.38 27.85 2.35
C SER A 198 -6.83 27.29 3.70
N ARG A 199 -6.67 28.08 4.76
CA ARG A 199 -7.06 27.71 6.13
C ARG A 199 -8.48 28.15 6.45
N PHE A 200 -9.06 27.56 7.49
CA PHE A 200 -10.29 28.06 8.10
C PHE A 200 -10.13 29.51 8.54
N ASN A 201 -11.08 30.36 8.13
CA ASN A 201 -11.10 31.77 8.49
C ASN A 201 -12.53 32.34 8.46
N ARG A 202 -13.07 32.70 9.61
CA ARG A 202 -14.43 33.27 9.72
C ARG A 202 -14.57 34.67 9.10
N LYS A 203 -13.46 35.39 8.86
CA LYS A 203 -13.44 36.76 8.39
C LYS A 203 -12.59 36.95 7.12
N ARG A 204 -12.49 35.93 6.26
CA ARG A 204 -11.69 35.99 5.03
C ARG A 204 -12.21 37.08 4.10
N PHE A 205 -11.34 37.97 3.66
CA PHE A 205 -11.61 38.92 2.58
C PHE A 205 -11.58 38.16 1.24
N HIS A 206 -12.67 38.26 0.46
CA HIS A 206 -12.74 37.63 -0.86
C HIS A 206 -12.18 38.62 -1.89
N PRO A 207 -11.04 38.36 -2.54
CA PRO A 207 -10.33 39.37 -3.36
C PRO A 207 -11.13 39.81 -4.58
N ILE A 208 -11.94 38.94 -5.17
CA ILE A 208 -12.74 39.25 -6.36
C ILE A 208 -14.03 39.98 -5.99
N LEU A 209 -14.76 39.50 -4.98
CA LEU A 209 -16.05 40.11 -4.58
C LEU A 209 -15.90 41.29 -3.65
N LYS A 210 -14.68 41.59 -3.18
CA LYS A 210 -14.36 42.68 -2.21
C LYS A 210 -15.22 42.67 -0.94
N ILE A 211 -15.77 41.51 -0.58
CA ILE A 211 -16.59 41.33 0.62
C ILE A 211 -15.91 40.35 1.59
N ARG A 212 -16.26 40.44 2.85
CA ARG A 212 -15.83 39.42 3.84
C ARG A 212 -16.74 38.20 3.75
N ARG A 213 -16.19 37.09 3.31
CA ARG A 213 -16.88 35.80 3.24
C ARG A 213 -16.14 34.77 4.05
N PRO A 214 -16.79 34.11 5.03
CA PRO A 214 -16.12 33.10 5.84
C PRO A 214 -15.70 31.88 5.00
N HIS A 215 -14.51 31.38 5.25
CA HIS A 215 -14.04 30.09 4.77
C HIS A 215 -14.15 29.10 5.92
N LEU A 216 -15.23 28.28 5.90
CA LEU A 216 -15.60 27.35 6.99
C LEU A 216 -14.99 25.96 6.81
N GLY A 217 -13.84 25.86 6.16
CA GLY A 217 -13.13 24.61 5.92
C GLY A 217 -11.64 24.84 5.73
N VAL A 218 -10.95 23.78 5.36
CA VAL A 218 -9.53 23.78 4.98
C VAL A 218 -9.45 23.28 3.54
N ASP A 219 -8.78 24.04 2.68
CA ASP A 219 -8.54 23.64 1.30
C ASP A 219 -7.17 22.97 1.18
N TYR A 220 -7.15 21.79 0.58
CA TYR A 220 -5.95 21.03 0.28
C TYR A 220 -5.68 21.08 -1.23
N GLY A 221 -4.44 21.43 -1.60
CA GLY A 221 -3.95 21.30 -2.97
C GLY A 221 -3.30 19.95 -3.17
N ALA A 222 -3.83 19.22 -4.14
CA ALA A 222 -3.32 17.93 -4.56
C ALA A 222 -3.60 17.69 -6.05
N PRO A 223 -2.83 16.84 -6.75
CA PRO A 223 -3.13 16.44 -8.12
C PRO A 223 -4.55 15.88 -8.25
N ARG A 224 -5.20 16.09 -9.42
CA ARG A 224 -6.50 15.50 -9.69
C ARG A 224 -6.42 13.98 -9.62
N GLY A 225 -7.37 13.34 -8.93
CA GLY A 225 -7.39 11.90 -8.71
C GLY A 225 -6.71 11.45 -7.41
N THR A 226 -6.06 12.36 -6.66
CA THR A 226 -5.53 12.02 -5.33
C THR A 226 -6.64 11.48 -4.44
N PRO A 227 -6.47 10.28 -3.83
CA PRO A 227 -7.46 9.69 -2.94
C PRO A 227 -7.72 10.58 -1.72
N ILE A 228 -9.00 10.87 -1.46
CA ILE A 228 -9.48 11.55 -0.27
C ILE A 228 -10.03 10.48 0.67
N ARG A 229 -9.49 10.40 1.89
CA ARG A 229 -9.87 9.41 2.91
C ARG A 229 -10.82 10.02 3.93
N VAL A 230 -11.77 9.21 4.40
CA VAL A 230 -12.61 9.62 5.51
C VAL A 230 -11.78 9.71 6.79
N VAL A 231 -11.89 10.84 7.51
CA VAL A 231 -11.05 11.09 8.69
C VAL A 231 -11.48 10.32 9.94
N GLY A 232 -12.67 9.71 9.97
CA GLY A 232 -13.18 8.93 11.10
C GLY A 232 -14.25 7.94 10.67
N ASP A 233 -14.48 6.92 11.49
CA ASP A 233 -15.58 5.97 11.28
C ASP A 233 -16.91 6.73 11.23
N GLY A 234 -17.85 6.30 10.38
CA GLY A 234 -19.14 6.97 10.29
C GLY A 234 -20.06 6.41 9.23
N THR A 235 -21.15 7.13 9.02
CA THR A 235 -22.15 6.80 7.97
C THR A 235 -22.21 7.93 6.97
N VAL A 236 -22.11 7.61 5.71
CA VAL A 236 -22.28 8.57 4.61
C VAL A 236 -23.73 9.05 4.60
N ILE A 237 -23.93 10.38 4.69
CA ILE A 237 -25.26 10.98 4.71
C ILE A 237 -25.57 11.79 3.45
N VAL A 238 -24.57 12.19 2.69
CA VAL A 238 -24.73 12.89 1.40
C VAL A 238 -23.67 12.41 0.43
N VAL A 239 -24.07 12.12 -0.81
CA VAL A 239 -23.19 11.90 -1.96
C VAL A 239 -23.80 12.58 -3.18
N GLY A 240 -22.99 13.23 -4.00
CA GLY A 240 -23.41 13.79 -5.28
C GLY A 240 -23.04 15.25 -5.46
N LEU A 241 -23.49 15.82 -6.58
CA LEU A 241 -23.30 17.23 -6.92
C LEU A 241 -24.15 18.12 -6.02
N ARG A 242 -23.55 19.15 -5.43
CA ARG A 242 -24.20 20.07 -4.49
C ARG A 242 -23.81 21.53 -4.76
N GLY A 243 -24.37 22.11 -5.82
CA GLY A 243 -24.16 23.53 -6.17
C GLY A 243 -22.68 23.95 -6.08
N GLY A 244 -22.38 25.01 -5.36
CA GLY A 244 -21.01 25.51 -5.19
C GLY A 244 -20.04 24.58 -4.43
N ALA A 245 -20.50 23.48 -3.86
CA ALA A 245 -19.62 22.48 -3.25
C ALA A 245 -19.10 21.44 -4.27
N GLY A 246 -19.62 21.45 -5.49
CA GLY A 246 -19.28 20.46 -6.50
C GLY A 246 -19.67 19.04 -6.10
N ASN A 247 -18.92 18.07 -6.54
CA ASN A 247 -19.07 16.70 -6.04
C ASN A 247 -18.69 16.65 -4.57
N MET A 248 -19.61 16.17 -3.73
CA MET A 248 -19.48 16.19 -2.29
C MET A 248 -19.85 14.85 -1.66
N VAL A 249 -19.06 14.44 -0.66
CA VAL A 249 -19.42 13.39 0.31
C VAL A 249 -19.50 14.03 1.69
N LYS A 250 -20.57 13.71 2.44
CA LYS A 250 -20.72 14.12 3.84
C LYS A 250 -20.90 12.90 4.71
N VAL A 251 -20.14 12.82 5.80
CA VAL A 251 -20.12 11.69 6.73
C VAL A 251 -20.52 12.17 8.11
N ARG A 252 -21.46 11.45 8.74
CA ARG A 252 -21.83 11.61 10.13
C ARG A 252 -21.09 10.58 10.97
N HIS A 253 -20.24 11.05 11.89
CA HIS A 253 -19.41 10.22 12.74
C HIS A 253 -20.17 9.82 14.05
N ASN A 254 -20.89 10.76 14.61
CA ASN A 254 -21.74 10.58 15.79
C ASN A 254 -22.82 11.67 15.85
N SER A 255 -23.42 11.87 17.03
CA SER A 255 -24.44 12.92 17.25
C SER A 255 -23.88 14.36 17.17
N VAL A 256 -22.58 14.54 17.36
CA VAL A 256 -21.92 15.85 17.44
C VAL A 256 -21.15 16.17 16.16
N TYR A 257 -20.43 15.20 15.58
CA TYR A 257 -19.44 15.45 14.54
C TYR A 257 -19.87 14.94 13.16
N GLN A 258 -19.70 15.80 12.19
CA GLN A 258 -19.84 15.50 10.76
C GLN A 258 -18.66 16.10 9.98
N THR A 259 -18.23 15.42 8.93
CA THR A 259 -17.24 15.97 7.98
C THR A 259 -17.82 16.03 6.58
N ALA A 260 -17.33 16.99 5.79
CA ALA A 260 -17.71 17.17 4.40
C ALA A 260 -16.46 17.30 3.52
N TYR A 261 -16.42 16.50 2.47
CA TYR A 261 -15.38 16.48 1.44
C TYR A 261 -15.98 17.03 0.16
N LYS A 262 -15.41 18.11 -0.34
CA LYS A 262 -15.98 18.92 -1.44
C LYS A 262 -15.04 18.98 -2.62
N HIS A 263 -15.56 19.43 -3.77
CA HIS A 263 -14.82 19.64 -5.01
C HIS A 263 -14.07 18.39 -5.48
N MET A 264 -14.67 17.21 -5.23
CA MET A 264 -14.10 15.92 -5.61
C MET A 264 -14.22 15.72 -7.13
N SER A 265 -13.26 15.00 -7.73
CA SER A 265 -13.34 14.62 -9.16
C SER A 265 -14.34 13.50 -9.41
N GLY A 266 -14.63 12.69 -8.40
CA GLY A 266 -15.55 11.56 -8.46
C GLY A 266 -15.68 10.84 -7.11
N PHE A 267 -16.37 9.72 -7.08
CA PHE A 267 -16.63 8.94 -5.88
C PHE A 267 -16.06 7.53 -6.05
N ALA A 268 -15.53 6.95 -4.98
CA ALA A 268 -15.11 5.56 -4.98
C ALA A 268 -16.32 4.62 -5.18
N ARG A 269 -16.08 3.45 -5.77
CA ARG A 269 -17.11 2.44 -6.02
C ARG A 269 -17.81 2.06 -4.71
N GLY A 270 -19.14 1.99 -4.74
CA GLY A 270 -19.95 1.60 -3.58
C GLY A 270 -20.28 2.74 -2.60
N ILE A 271 -19.71 3.93 -2.74
CA ILE A 271 -20.02 5.07 -1.87
C ILE A 271 -21.41 5.62 -2.24
N ARG A 272 -22.35 5.50 -1.29
CA ARG A 272 -23.73 6.00 -1.39
C ARG A 272 -24.23 6.40 0.00
N SER A 273 -25.31 7.18 0.05
CA SER A 273 -25.96 7.51 1.32
C SER A 273 -26.41 6.25 2.07
N GLY A 274 -26.21 6.22 3.38
CA GLY A 274 -26.48 5.08 4.26
C GLY A 274 -25.33 4.10 4.43
N VAL A 275 -24.28 4.15 3.59
CA VAL A 275 -23.12 3.24 3.70
C VAL A 275 -22.26 3.61 4.91
N ARG A 276 -21.87 2.60 5.69
CA ARG A 276 -20.88 2.73 6.73
C ARG A 276 -19.47 2.79 6.14
N VAL A 277 -18.66 3.70 6.62
CA VAL A 277 -17.27 3.89 6.20
C VAL A 277 -16.37 3.85 7.42
N HIS A 278 -15.13 3.36 7.21
CA HIS A 278 -14.12 3.27 8.25
C HIS A 278 -13.07 4.36 8.11
N GLN A 279 -12.49 4.77 9.20
CA GLN A 279 -11.41 5.76 9.23
C GLN A 279 -10.26 5.34 8.30
N GLY A 280 -9.85 6.25 7.41
CA GLY A 280 -8.80 5.97 6.43
C GLY A 280 -9.27 5.37 5.10
N GLN A 281 -10.55 4.99 5.03
CA GLN A 281 -11.17 4.48 3.80
C GLN A 281 -11.28 5.55 2.73
#